data_a7b27670c5393c1a4797eed429e39aa6
#
_entry.id   a7b27670c5393c1a4797eed429e39aa6
#
_cell.length_a   1.000
_cell.length_b   1.000
_cell.length_c   1.000
_cell.angle_alpha   90.00
_cell.angle_beta   90.00
_cell.angle_gamma   90.00
#
_symmetry.space_group_name_H-M   'P 1'
#
loop_
_entity.id
_entity.type
_entity.pdbx_description
1 polymer ?
#
loop_
_entity_poly.entity_id
_entity_poly.type
_entity_poly.pdbx_seq_one_letter_code
_entity_poly.pdbx_strand_id
1 'polypeptide(L)'
;MSAATRARALPLALVALGLVACTPKGTLDRSQVEMVRVDGRRYEVRIASTDVEGEYRLLVVRATLVVNPDPQLESERNWNVVQPFMQRTCKGPFVVLENHLADNVNLYIRFRCGA
;
A
#
# COMPACT_ATOMS: atom_id res chain seq x y z
N MET A 1 -47.03 -24.66 -2.03
CA MET A 1 -46.40 -24.79 -0.75
C MET A 1 -44.93 -24.61 -0.77
N SER A 2 -44.24 -25.54 -1.30
CA SER A 2 -42.79 -25.48 -1.30
C SER A 2 -42.24 -24.37 -2.17
N ALA A 3 -43.01 -23.85 -3.10
CA ALA A 3 -42.56 -22.79 -3.97
C ALA A 3 -42.24 -21.50 -3.22
N ALA A 4 -42.97 -21.23 -2.16
CA ALA A 4 -42.75 -20.01 -1.40
C ALA A 4 -41.39 -20.00 -0.67
N THR A 5 -40.86 -21.16 -0.38
CA THR A 5 -39.68 -21.25 0.40
C THR A 5 -38.44 -20.82 -0.38
N ARG A 6 -38.43 -21.05 -1.63
CA ARG A 6 -37.22 -20.81 -2.44
C ARG A 6 -36.96 -19.34 -2.74
N ALA A 7 -38.01 -18.55 -2.80
CA ALA A 7 -37.84 -17.15 -3.11
C ALA A 7 -37.04 -16.38 -2.06
N ARG A 8 -36.97 -16.90 -0.87
CA ARG A 8 -36.33 -16.21 0.23
C ARG A 8 -34.80 -16.16 0.14
N ALA A 9 -34.22 -17.14 -0.51
CA ALA A 9 -32.77 -17.20 -0.58
C ALA A 9 -32.17 -16.14 -1.48
N LEU A 10 -32.88 -15.74 -2.51
CA LEU A 10 -32.36 -14.78 -3.47
C LEU A 10 -32.05 -13.40 -2.92
N PRO A 11 -32.94 -12.80 -2.13
CA PRO A 11 -32.65 -11.48 -1.59
C PRO A 11 -31.40 -11.42 -0.72
N LEU A 12 -31.11 -12.49 -0.02
CA LEU A 12 -29.94 -12.52 0.85
C LEU A 12 -28.64 -12.45 0.08
N ALA A 13 -28.56 -13.13 -1.05
CA ALA A 13 -27.35 -13.10 -1.87
C ALA A 13 -27.10 -11.71 -2.44
N LEU A 14 -28.13 -11.00 -2.82
CA LEU A 14 -27.99 -9.66 -3.38
C LEU A 14 -27.47 -8.67 -2.35
N VAL A 15 -27.91 -8.78 -1.12
CA VAL A 15 -27.45 -7.91 -0.06
C VAL A 15 -25.96 -8.07 0.20
N ALA A 16 -25.48 -9.29 0.20
CA ALA A 16 -24.06 -9.56 0.42
C ALA A 16 -23.18 -8.94 -0.65
N LEU A 17 -23.59 -9.00 -1.90
CA LEU A 17 -22.84 -8.41 -3.00
C LEU A 17 -22.78 -6.89 -2.90
N GLY A 18 -23.84 -6.25 -2.46
CA GLY A 18 -23.86 -4.81 -2.31
C GLY A 18 -22.83 -4.29 -1.32
N LEU A 19 -22.58 -5.01 -0.26
CA LEU A 19 -21.60 -4.60 0.75
C LEU A 19 -20.18 -4.58 0.22
N VAL A 20 -19.84 -5.51 -0.65
CA VAL A 20 -18.48 -5.61 -1.19
C VAL A 20 -18.16 -4.44 -2.12
N ALA A 21 -19.13 -3.90 -2.81
CA ALA A 21 -18.93 -2.88 -3.82
C ALA A 21 -18.52 -1.51 -3.25
N CYS A 22 -18.59 -1.31 -1.95
CA CYS A 22 -18.36 0.00 -1.34
C CYS A 22 -16.89 0.25 -0.97
N THR A 23 -15.98 -0.60 -1.34
CA THR A 23 -14.57 -0.46 -0.97
C THR A 23 -13.85 0.46 -1.94
N PRO A 24 -13.34 1.62 -1.50
CA PRO A 24 -12.58 2.51 -2.39
C PRO A 24 -11.22 1.92 -2.75
N LYS A 25 -10.73 2.26 -3.94
CA LYS A 25 -9.42 1.86 -4.41
C LYS A 25 -8.38 2.93 -4.11
N GLY A 26 -7.12 2.52 -4.04
CA GLY A 26 -6.01 3.46 -4.01
C GLY A 26 -5.77 4.16 -2.70
N THR A 27 -6.47 3.79 -1.64
CA THR A 27 -6.23 4.37 -0.33
C THR A 27 -5.19 3.57 0.44
N LEU A 28 -4.33 4.27 1.17
CA LEU A 28 -3.31 3.60 1.97
C LEU A 28 -3.90 2.80 3.13
N ASP A 29 -5.11 3.14 3.55
CA ASP A 29 -5.81 2.40 4.59
C ASP A 29 -6.06 0.94 4.21
N ARG A 30 -6.16 0.69 2.91
CA ARG A 30 -6.47 -0.64 2.39
C ARG A 30 -5.26 -1.29 1.76
N SER A 31 -4.09 -0.74 1.99
CA SER A 31 -2.86 -1.24 1.41
C SER A 31 -2.44 -2.53 2.08
N GLN A 32 -1.64 -3.29 1.38
CA GLN A 32 -0.90 -4.38 1.98
C GLN A 32 0.16 -3.80 2.89
N VAL A 33 0.28 -4.37 4.09
CA VAL A 33 1.24 -3.91 5.09
C VAL A 33 2.24 -5.03 5.35
N GLU A 34 3.50 -4.68 5.32
CA GLU A 34 4.58 -5.63 5.59
C GLU A 34 5.57 -4.98 6.55
N MET A 35 5.96 -5.71 7.58
CA MET A 35 6.99 -5.27 8.51
C MET A 35 8.32 -5.84 8.08
N VAL A 36 9.32 -4.97 7.94
CA VAL A 36 10.68 -5.40 7.58
C VAL A 36 11.68 -4.84 8.56
N ARG A 37 12.80 -5.55 8.69
CA ARG A 37 13.91 -5.11 9.51
C ARG A 37 15.14 -4.96 8.62
N VAL A 38 15.74 -3.78 8.66
CA VAL A 38 16.95 -3.48 7.89
C VAL A 38 17.93 -2.78 8.83
N ASP A 39 19.12 -3.35 8.98
CA ASP A 39 20.17 -2.81 9.84
C ASP A 39 19.70 -2.56 11.28
N GLY A 40 18.93 -3.50 11.81
CA GLY A 40 18.42 -3.42 13.17
C GLY A 40 17.25 -2.45 13.36
N ARG A 41 16.80 -1.79 12.30
CA ARG A 41 15.69 -0.87 12.34
C ARG A 41 14.45 -1.51 11.75
N ARG A 42 13.31 -1.25 12.35
CA ARG A 42 12.03 -1.79 11.87
C ARG A 42 11.29 -0.74 11.06
N TYR A 43 10.71 -1.18 9.96
CA TYR A 43 9.93 -0.34 9.07
C TYR A 43 8.62 -1.02 8.75
N GLU A 44 7.57 -0.22 8.67
CA GLU A 44 6.27 -0.67 8.18
C GLU A 44 6.14 -0.16 6.75
N VAL A 45 5.97 -1.06 5.79
CA VAL A 45 5.85 -0.71 4.38
C VAL A 45 4.42 -0.97 3.94
N ARG A 46 3.78 0.05 3.39
CA ARG A 46 2.41 -0.03 2.90
C ARG A 46 2.38 0.29 1.42
N ILE A 47 1.77 -0.60 0.64
CA ILE A 47 1.62 -0.42 -0.81
C ILE A 47 0.16 -0.54 -1.16
N ALA A 48 -0.33 0.39 -1.98
CA ALA A 48 -1.69 0.37 -2.50
C ALA A 48 -1.69 0.80 -3.96
N SER A 49 -2.58 0.19 -4.75
CA SER A 49 -2.80 0.66 -6.11
C SER A 49 -3.52 2.00 -6.11
N THR A 50 -3.29 2.80 -7.15
CA THR A 50 -4.03 4.05 -7.35
C THR A 50 -5.17 3.80 -8.35
N ASP A 51 -5.86 4.86 -8.72
CA ASP A 51 -6.92 4.77 -9.74
C ASP A 51 -6.35 4.57 -11.15
N VAL A 52 -5.06 4.77 -11.32
CA VAL A 52 -4.38 4.58 -12.60
C VAL A 52 -3.78 3.18 -12.64
N GLU A 53 -4.07 2.44 -13.70
CA GLU A 53 -3.54 1.09 -13.85
C GLU A 53 -2.03 1.10 -13.91
N GLY A 54 -1.39 0.19 -13.17
CA GLY A 54 0.05 0.07 -13.11
C GLY A 54 0.73 1.09 -12.21
N GLU A 55 -0.02 1.95 -11.56
CA GLU A 55 0.50 2.96 -10.67
C GLU A 55 0.20 2.61 -9.22
N TYR A 56 1.16 2.85 -8.34
CA TYR A 56 1.08 2.47 -6.93
C TYR A 56 1.56 3.59 -6.03
N ARG A 57 1.05 3.59 -4.82
CA ARG A 57 1.55 4.43 -3.73
C ARG A 57 2.23 3.53 -2.71
N LEU A 58 3.33 4.00 -2.18
CA LEU A 58 4.09 3.30 -1.17
C LEU A 58 4.43 4.26 -0.05
N LEU A 59 4.21 3.81 1.17
CA LEU A 59 4.57 4.58 2.37
C LEU A 59 5.44 3.72 3.25
N VAL A 60 6.60 4.24 3.61
CA VAL A 60 7.49 3.60 4.57
C VAL A 60 7.44 4.39 5.86
N VAL A 61 7.06 3.72 6.92
CA VAL A 61 6.99 4.32 8.25
C VAL A 61 8.06 3.69 9.12
N ARG A 62 8.87 4.55 9.74
CA ARG A 62 9.87 4.08 10.69
C ARG A 62 9.17 3.61 11.95
N ALA A 63 9.30 2.32 12.26
CA ALA A 63 8.62 1.71 13.42
C ALA A 63 9.43 1.81 14.70
N THR A 64 10.72 2.11 14.61
CA THR A 64 11.56 2.36 15.79
C THR A 64 11.68 3.86 16.03
N LEU A 65 11.77 4.24 17.29
CA LEU A 65 11.86 5.64 17.67
C LEU A 65 13.11 6.28 17.06
N VAL A 66 12.93 7.49 16.53
CA VAL A 66 14.02 8.29 15.97
C VAL A 66 14.14 9.58 16.77
N VAL A 67 15.33 9.81 17.29
CA VAL A 67 15.64 11.04 18.04
C VAL A 67 16.60 11.87 17.20
N ASN A 68 16.27 13.14 17.01
CA ASN A 68 17.06 14.06 16.19
C ASN A 68 17.35 13.49 14.79
N PRO A 69 16.32 13.26 13.99
CA PRO A 69 16.54 12.63 12.69
C PRO A 69 17.36 13.52 11.76
N ASP A 70 18.24 12.87 10.99
CA ASP A 70 18.93 13.49 9.88
C ASP A 70 18.12 13.15 8.62
N PRO A 71 17.42 14.13 8.02
CA PRO A 71 16.52 13.83 6.90
C PRO A 71 17.21 13.16 5.72
N GLN A 72 18.43 13.57 5.40
CA GLN A 72 19.16 12.98 4.28
C GLN A 72 19.47 11.52 4.55
N LEU A 73 19.97 11.22 5.73
CA LEU A 73 20.31 9.85 6.11
C LEU A 73 19.07 8.97 6.20
N GLU A 74 17.98 9.50 6.76
CA GLU A 74 16.72 8.76 6.82
C GLU A 74 16.17 8.51 5.43
N SER A 75 16.30 9.46 4.53
CA SER A 75 15.88 9.27 3.14
C SER A 75 16.64 8.13 2.47
N GLU A 76 17.96 8.12 2.62
CA GLU A 76 18.80 7.05 2.05
C GLU A 76 18.41 5.69 2.60
N ARG A 77 18.19 5.59 3.90
CA ARG A 77 17.77 4.34 4.54
C ARG A 77 16.43 3.88 4.01
N ASN A 78 15.48 4.80 3.89
CA ASN A 78 14.16 4.47 3.38
C ASN A 78 14.21 4.00 1.92
N TRP A 79 15.03 4.64 1.09
CA TRP A 79 15.21 4.21 -0.29
C TRP A 79 15.73 2.78 -0.37
N ASN A 80 16.67 2.41 0.49
CA ASN A 80 17.18 1.05 0.54
C ASN A 80 16.11 0.04 0.94
N VAL A 81 15.18 0.45 1.78
CA VAL A 81 14.05 -0.41 2.18
C VAL A 81 13.07 -0.61 1.04
N VAL A 82 12.74 0.46 0.29
CA VAL A 82 11.64 0.42 -0.67
C VAL A 82 12.01 -0.17 -2.02
N GLN A 83 13.25 -0.07 -2.45
CA GLN A 83 13.62 -0.54 -3.78
C GLN A 83 13.21 -1.98 -4.06
N PRO A 84 13.46 -2.95 -3.15
CA PRO A 84 13.02 -4.31 -3.38
C PRO A 84 11.49 -4.44 -3.52
N PHE A 85 10.74 -3.61 -2.81
CA PHE A 85 9.29 -3.63 -2.89
C PHE A 85 8.79 -3.16 -4.25
N MET A 86 9.37 -2.08 -4.78
CA MET A 86 8.98 -1.58 -6.10
C MET A 86 9.34 -2.59 -7.19
N GLN A 87 10.53 -3.19 -7.12
CA GLN A 87 10.95 -4.21 -8.06
C GLN A 87 10.04 -5.42 -8.04
N ARG A 88 9.68 -5.88 -6.85
CA ARG A 88 8.81 -7.05 -6.70
C ARG A 88 7.40 -6.75 -7.20
N THR A 89 6.89 -5.57 -6.92
CA THR A 89 5.55 -5.16 -7.34
C THR A 89 5.45 -5.08 -8.86
N CYS A 90 6.43 -4.49 -9.51
CA CYS A 90 6.42 -4.28 -10.96
C CYS A 90 6.98 -5.46 -11.75
N LYS A 91 7.80 -6.30 -11.14
CA LYS A 91 8.47 -7.42 -11.81
C LYS A 91 9.31 -6.97 -13.01
N GLY A 92 9.81 -5.75 -12.95
CA GLY A 92 10.59 -5.16 -14.04
C GLY A 92 10.82 -3.70 -13.79
N PRO A 93 11.09 -2.91 -14.82
CA PRO A 93 11.39 -1.50 -14.66
C PRO A 93 10.20 -0.73 -14.11
N PHE A 94 10.50 0.35 -13.41
CA PHE A 94 9.51 1.25 -12.86
C PHE A 94 10.02 2.68 -12.90
N VAL A 95 9.11 3.63 -12.81
CA VAL A 95 9.43 5.05 -12.78
C VAL A 95 8.83 5.67 -11.53
N VAL A 96 9.64 6.40 -10.79
CA VAL A 96 9.17 7.15 -9.62
C VAL A 96 8.56 8.46 -10.11
N LEU A 97 7.29 8.66 -9.81
CA LEU A 97 6.55 9.84 -10.25
C LEU A 97 6.59 10.96 -9.21
N GLU A 98 6.65 10.58 -7.94
CA GLU A 98 6.61 11.53 -6.83
C GLU A 98 7.25 10.89 -5.62
N ASN A 99 7.98 11.67 -4.85
CA ASN A 99 8.50 11.21 -3.56
C ASN A 99 8.68 12.40 -2.63
N HIS A 100 8.45 12.17 -1.35
CA HIS A 100 8.76 13.16 -0.32
C HIS A 100 8.90 12.48 1.03
N LEU A 101 9.64 13.13 1.91
CA LEU A 101 9.88 12.65 3.26
C LEU A 101 8.92 13.37 4.20
N ALA A 102 8.07 12.62 4.89
CA ALA A 102 7.14 13.15 5.88
C ALA A 102 7.76 13.05 7.27
N ASP A 103 7.61 14.11 8.07
CA ASP A 103 8.12 14.15 9.44
C ASP A 103 9.62 13.82 9.53
N ASN A 104 10.37 14.07 8.46
CA ASN A 104 11.81 13.86 8.37
C ASN A 104 12.25 12.39 8.51
N VAL A 105 11.33 11.44 8.61
CA VAL A 105 11.69 10.03 8.79
C VAL A 105 10.89 9.04 7.94
N ASN A 106 9.73 9.44 7.45
CA ASN A 106 8.84 8.54 6.70
C ASN A 106 8.82 8.94 5.24
N LEU A 107 8.99 7.95 4.35
CA LEU A 107 9.08 8.21 2.92
C LEU A 107 7.79 7.82 2.23
N TYR A 108 7.23 8.75 1.46
CA TYR A 108 6.09 8.52 0.57
C TYR A 108 6.58 8.51 -0.86
N ILE A 109 6.13 7.53 -1.63
CA ILE A 109 6.49 7.38 -3.05
C ILE A 109 5.23 7.04 -3.84
N ARG A 110 5.11 7.64 -5.02
CA ARG A 110 4.15 7.21 -6.03
C ARG A 110 4.97 6.78 -7.25
N PHE A 111 4.75 5.58 -7.73
CA PHE A 111 5.52 5.02 -8.84
C PHE A 111 4.61 4.29 -9.81
N ARG A 112 5.13 4.10 -11.01
CA ARG A 112 4.41 3.39 -12.07
C ARG A 112 5.32 2.31 -12.64
N CYS A 113 4.73 1.13 -12.91
CA CYS A 113 5.45 0.04 -13.56
C CYS A 113 5.63 0.33 -15.04
N GLY A 114 6.78 -0.09 -15.59
CA GLY A 114 7.14 0.15 -16.98
C GLY A 114 8.21 1.22 -17.11
N ALA A 115 8.65 1.42 -18.31
CA ALA A 115 9.72 2.39 -18.60
C ALA A 115 9.16 3.76 -18.97
#